data_c074978a413b676d6277a8235dbf857a
#
_entry.id   c074978a413b676d6277a8235dbf857a
#
_cell.length_a   1.000
_cell.length_b   1.000
_cell.length_c   1.000
_cell.angle_alpha   90.00
_cell.angle_beta   90.00
_cell.angle_gamma   90.00
#
_symmetry.space_group_name_H-M   'P 1'
#
loop_
_entity.id
_entity.type
_entity.pdbx_description
1 polymer ?
#
loop_
_entity_poly.entity_id
_entity_poly.type
_entity_poly.pdbx_seq_one_letter_code
_entity_poly.pdbx_strand_id
1 'polypeptide(L)'
;MSAETTTTAATAEPALETDGLTVSYGRTRVIEDLTLAVPRGSVYALLGRNGAGKSSLLRVLLGQRPPARGRVRLLGEDPWTRRTSLMARVGVVPEEPDAPPEVTASQLSAFCARLHARWDAAAVAERLRRFEVPADRAFGRLSKGQKGAVMLSLALGHSPELLLLDDPTLGLDVVARDAVFQEVIGDLADRGTTVFVSTHDLRAIEGIADHVAILHDRRLALAGTLEALKAERGLSLEQIFAAVAGTRAGDARATEVRS
;
A
#
# COMPACT_ATOMS: atom_id res chain seq x y z
N MET A 1 24.21 39.13 -21.03
CA MET A 1 22.91 38.44 -21.24
C MET A 1 23.16 36.96 -21.00
N SER A 2 22.98 36.51 -19.77
CA SER A 2 23.16 35.13 -19.38
C SER A 2 21.79 34.45 -19.38
N ALA A 3 21.63 33.47 -20.24
CA ALA A 3 20.41 32.64 -20.29
C ALA A 3 20.41 31.69 -19.09
N GLU A 4 19.50 31.91 -18.16
CA GLU A 4 19.20 30.92 -17.11
C GLU A 4 18.48 29.74 -17.76
N THR A 5 19.20 28.63 -17.84
CA THR A 5 18.65 27.34 -18.25
C THR A 5 17.85 26.80 -17.07
N THR A 6 16.54 27.05 -17.07
CA THR A 6 15.61 26.39 -16.13
C THR A 6 15.58 24.91 -16.49
N THR A 7 16.34 24.11 -15.78
CA THR A 7 16.25 22.64 -15.83
C THR A 7 14.90 22.25 -15.25
N THR A 8 13.92 22.01 -16.11
CA THR A 8 12.67 21.33 -15.73
C THR A 8 13.05 19.91 -15.32
N ALA A 9 13.08 19.63 -14.02
CA ALA A 9 13.20 18.28 -13.51
C ALA A 9 12.03 17.48 -14.10
N ALA A 10 12.33 16.53 -15.00
CA ALA A 10 11.36 15.58 -15.50
C ALA A 10 10.80 14.84 -14.28
N THR A 11 9.58 15.12 -13.90
CA THR A 11 8.88 14.40 -12.83
C THR A 11 8.80 12.95 -13.25
N ALA A 12 9.53 12.08 -12.55
CA ALA A 12 9.53 10.65 -12.80
C ALA A 12 8.08 10.14 -12.76
N GLU A 13 7.72 9.27 -13.70
CA GLU A 13 6.37 8.68 -13.78
C GLU A 13 6.02 8.00 -12.45
N PRO A 14 4.83 8.28 -11.85
CA PRO A 14 4.46 7.72 -10.57
C PRO A 14 4.36 6.18 -10.62
N ALA A 15 4.59 5.52 -9.49
CA ALA A 15 4.44 4.07 -9.40
C ALA A 15 2.98 3.63 -9.42
N LEU A 16 2.09 4.47 -8.93
CA LEU A 16 0.65 4.28 -8.93
C LEU A 16 -0.02 5.62 -9.23
N GLU A 17 -0.99 5.62 -10.13
CA GLU A 17 -1.78 6.81 -10.50
C GLU A 17 -3.25 6.44 -10.64
N THR A 18 -4.14 7.28 -10.11
CA THR A 18 -5.57 7.23 -10.39
C THR A 18 -6.05 8.61 -10.86
N ASP A 19 -6.97 8.62 -11.82
CA ASP A 19 -7.56 9.84 -12.39
C ASP A 19 -9.07 9.68 -12.44
N GLY A 20 -9.79 10.43 -11.59
CA GLY A 20 -11.25 10.40 -11.48
C GLY A 20 -11.83 9.03 -11.16
N LEU A 21 -11.07 8.18 -10.45
CA LEU A 21 -11.43 6.78 -10.22
C LEU A 21 -12.70 6.66 -9.40
N THR A 22 -13.69 5.92 -9.94
CA THR A 22 -14.92 5.57 -9.25
C THR A 22 -15.08 4.06 -9.20
N VAL A 23 -15.32 3.51 -8.00
CA VAL A 23 -15.54 2.09 -7.76
C VAL A 23 -16.97 1.86 -7.25
N SER A 24 -17.70 0.93 -7.87
CA SER A 24 -19.10 0.63 -7.50
C SER A 24 -19.36 -0.87 -7.45
N TYR A 25 -20.25 -1.28 -6.55
CA TYR A 25 -20.83 -2.63 -6.46
C TYR A 25 -22.33 -2.52 -6.72
N GLY A 26 -22.75 -2.88 -7.92
CA GLY A 26 -24.13 -2.63 -8.38
C GLY A 26 -24.42 -1.13 -8.36
N ARG A 27 -25.41 -0.72 -7.58
CA ARG A 27 -25.80 0.69 -7.41
C ARG A 27 -25.03 1.43 -6.31
N THR A 28 -24.27 0.72 -5.49
CA THR A 28 -23.55 1.31 -4.37
C THR A 28 -22.16 1.77 -4.82
N ARG A 29 -21.90 3.07 -4.75
CA ARG A 29 -20.56 3.62 -4.94
C ARG A 29 -19.78 3.49 -3.63
N VAL A 30 -18.56 2.99 -3.70
CA VAL A 30 -17.65 2.84 -2.55
C VAL A 30 -16.46 3.78 -2.63
N ILE A 31 -16.11 4.22 -3.83
CA ILE A 31 -15.13 5.29 -4.09
C ILE A 31 -15.71 6.18 -5.18
N GLU A 32 -15.57 7.49 -5.02
CA GLU A 32 -16.05 8.49 -5.96
C GLU A 32 -14.94 9.50 -6.27
N ASP A 33 -14.59 9.60 -7.57
CA ASP A 33 -13.71 10.64 -8.11
C ASP A 33 -12.35 10.72 -7.40
N LEU A 34 -11.69 9.55 -7.20
CA LEU A 34 -10.40 9.48 -6.55
C LEU A 34 -9.29 9.79 -7.55
N THR A 35 -8.54 10.87 -7.31
CA THR A 35 -7.34 11.22 -8.05
C THR A 35 -6.16 11.29 -7.08
N LEU A 36 -5.16 10.43 -7.28
CA LEU A 36 -3.92 10.42 -6.52
C LEU A 36 -2.74 9.93 -7.37
N ALA A 37 -1.54 10.31 -6.96
CA ALA A 37 -0.29 9.84 -7.54
C ALA A 37 0.68 9.43 -6.42
N VAL A 38 1.29 8.26 -6.56
CA VAL A 38 2.27 7.71 -5.62
C VAL A 38 3.65 7.85 -6.24
N PRO A 39 4.54 8.67 -5.69
CA PRO A 39 5.90 8.83 -6.18
C PRO A 39 6.68 7.51 -6.07
N ARG A 40 7.56 7.25 -7.04
CA ARG A 40 8.46 6.09 -6.97
C ARG A 40 9.43 6.21 -5.80
N GLY A 41 9.76 5.08 -5.18
CA GLY A 41 10.71 5.01 -4.06
C GLY A 41 10.21 5.72 -2.80
N SER A 42 8.91 5.79 -2.58
CA SER A 42 8.32 6.36 -1.37
C SER A 42 7.41 5.37 -0.65
N VAL A 43 7.16 5.63 0.63
CA VAL A 43 6.10 5.00 1.42
C VAL A 43 4.88 5.90 1.39
N TYR A 44 3.83 5.44 0.74
CA TYR A 44 2.56 6.15 0.62
C TYR A 44 1.47 5.45 1.43
N ALA A 45 0.90 6.13 2.41
CA ALA A 45 -0.13 5.58 3.28
C ALA A 45 -1.54 6.06 2.86
N LEU A 46 -2.45 5.14 2.59
CA LEU A 46 -3.88 5.41 2.44
C LEU A 46 -4.59 5.12 3.75
N LEU A 47 -5.02 6.17 4.41
CA LEU A 47 -5.72 6.12 5.69
C LEU A 47 -7.24 6.18 5.50
N GLY A 48 -7.97 5.51 6.35
CA GLY A 48 -9.43 5.56 6.33
C GLY A 48 -10.05 4.58 7.31
N ARG A 49 -11.26 4.89 7.77
CA ARG A 49 -12.02 3.98 8.67
C ARG A 49 -12.35 2.67 7.96
N ASN A 50 -12.73 1.66 8.73
CA ASN A 50 -13.24 0.41 8.16
C ASN A 50 -14.48 0.71 7.30
N GLY A 51 -14.54 0.12 6.11
CA GLY A 51 -15.60 0.40 5.14
C GLY A 51 -15.42 1.66 4.28
N ALA A 52 -14.34 2.44 4.45
CA ALA A 52 -14.07 3.64 3.63
C ALA A 52 -13.81 3.33 2.14
N GLY A 53 -13.50 2.08 1.78
CA GLY A 53 -13.25 1.67 0.40
C GLY A 53 -11.81 1.25 0.10
N LYS A 54 -10.90 1.23 1.09
CA LYS A 54 -9.47 0.91 0.91
C LYS A 54 -9.25 -0.43 0.19
N SER A 55 -9.82 -1.53 0.68
CA SER A 55 -9.72 -2.84 0.05
C SER A 55 -10.42 -2.92 -1.32
N SER A 56 -11.43 -2.06 -1.56
CA SER A 56 -12.05 -1.94 -2.89
C SER A 56 -11.13 -1.26 -3.89
N LEU A 57 -10.36 -0.26 -3.45
CA LEU A 57 -9.30 0.34 -4.26
C LEU A 57 -8.25 -0.71 -4.60
N LEU A 58 -7.75 -1.44 -3.60
CA LEU A 58 -6.73 -2.47 -3.82
C LEU A 58 -7.18 -3.54 -4.82
N ARG A 59 -8.45 -3.96 -4.81
CA ARG A 59 -8.98 -4.90 -5.82
C ARG A 59 -8.91 -4.33 -7.24
N VAL A 60 -9.11 -3.03 -7.42
CA VAL A 60 -8.94 -2.36 -8.71
C VAL A 60 -7.46 -2.29 -9.09
N LEU A 61 -6.59 -1.91 -8.15
CA LEU A 61 -5.13 -1.87 -8.35
C LEU A 61 -4.57 -3.25 -8.73
N LEU A 62 -5.11 -4.32 -8.18
CA LEU A 62 -4.71 -5.69 -8.48
C LEU A 62 -5.31 -6.24 -9.80
N GLY A 63 -6.06 -5.41 -10.54
CA GLY A 63 -6.74 -5.87 -11.75
C GLY A 63 -7.74 -7.00 -11.49
N GLN A 64 -8.29 -7.09 -10.29
CA GLN A 64 -9.34 -8.06 -9.93
C GLN A 64 -10.72 -7.53 -10.28
N ARG A 65 -10.81 -6.22 -10.50
CA ARG A 65 -12.06 -5.53 -10.84
C ARG A 65 -11.75 -4.31 -11.71
N PRO A 66 -12.50 -4.07 -12.81
CA PRO A 66 -12.40 -2.82 -13.54
C PRO A 66 -13.02 -1.67 -12.74
N PRO A 67 -12.53 -0.44 -12.90
CA PRO A 67 -13.19 0.74 -12.36
C PRO A 67 -14.57 0.95 -13.03
N ALA A 68 -15.51 1.57 -12.31
CA ALA A 68 -16.78 1.98 -12.89
C ALA A 68 -16.63 3.24 -13.75
N ARG A 69 -15.69 4.12 -13.38
CA ARG A 69 -15.28 5.34 -14.12
C ARG A 69 -13.83 5.68 -13.77
N GLY A 70 -13.23 6.55 -14.59
CA GLY A 70 -11.86 7.01 -14.41
C GLY A 70 -10.83 6.01 -14.87
N ARG A 71 -9.58 6.23 -14.50
CA ARG A 71 -8.43 5.44 -14.90
C ARG A 71 -7.55 5.09 -13.71
N VAL A 72 -6.80 4.01 -13.86
CA VAL A 72 -5.78 3.59 -12.93
C VAL A 72 -4.57 3.08 -13.71
N ARG A 73 -3.37 3.41 -13.23
CA ARG A 73 -2.11 2.90 -13.75
C ARG A 73 -1.22 2.44 -12.61
N LEU A 74 -0.60 1.30 -12.78
CA LEU A 74 0.49 0.82 -11.95
C LEU A 74 1.72 0.69 -12.83
N LEU A 75 2.82 1.32 -12.41
CA LEU A 75 4.08 1.30 -13.16
C LEU A 75 3.89 1.69 -14.64
N GLY A 76 2.94 2.64 -14.92
CA GLY A 76 2.58 3.11 -16.23
C GLY A 76 1.56 2.25 -17.00
N GLU A 77 1.19 1.07 -16.50
CA GLU A 77 0.32 0.11 -17.18
C GLU A 77 -1.06 0.02 -16.53
N ASP A 78 -2.09 -0.33 -17.33
CA ASP A 78 -3.45 -0.60 -16.84
C ASP A 78 -3.52 -2.01 -16.20
N PRO A 79 -3.82 -2.12 -14.89
CA PRO A 79 -3.82 -3.39 -14.18
C PRO A 79 -4.94 -4.35 -14.63
N TRP A 80 -6.01 -3.87 -15.23
CA TRP A 80 -7.08 -4.71 -15.76
C TRP A 80 -6.65 -5.44 -17.02
N THR A 81 -5.97 -4.76 -17.93
CA THR A 81 -5.56 -5.31 -19.23
C THR A 81 -4.17 -5.95 -19.21
N ARG A 82 -3.29 -5.50 -18.30
CA ARG A 82 -1.88 -5.95 -18.21
C ARG A 82 -1.58 -6.69 -16.90
N ARG A 83 -2.59 -7.28 -16.27
CA ARG A 83 -2.47 -7.90 -14.94
C ARG A 83 -1.28 -8.88 -14.83
N THR A 84 -1.11 -9.78 -15.81
CA THR A 84 -0.07 -10.82 -15.73
C THR A 84 1.34 -10.22 -15.73
N SER A 85 1.64 -9.23 -16.57
CA SER A 85 2.94 -8.56 -16.60
C SER A 85 3.19 -7.73 -15.35
N LEU A 86 2.14 -7.06 -14.84
CA LEU A 86 2.23 -6.25 -13.65
C LEU A 86 2.47 -7.09 -12.39
N MET A 87 1.77 -8.20 -12.21
CA MET A 87 1.94 -9.05 -11.01
C MET A 87 3.34 -9.68 -10.91
N ALA A 88 4.11 -9.74 -11.98
CA ALA A 88 5.52 -10.12 -11.93
C ALA A 88 6.42 -9.04 -11.30
N ARG A 89 5.93 -7.80 -11.18
CA ARG A 89 6.65 -6.60 -10.70
C ARG A 89 6.03 -6.01 -9.43
N VAL A 90 4.89 -6.53 -8.99
CA VAL A 90 4.11 -6.04 -7.85
C VAL A 90 4.05 -7.10 -6.77
N GLY A 91 4.53 -6.77 -5.58
CA GLY A 91 4.34 -7.58 -4.37
C GLY A 91 3.01 -7.24 -3.70
N VAL A 92 2.35 -8.23 -3.11
CA VAL A 92 1.04 -8.03 -2.46
C VAL A 92 1.00 -8.74 -1.13
N VAL A 93 0.60 -8.02 -0.08
CA VAL A 93 0.29 -8.59 1.23
C VAL A 93 -1.17 -8.26 1.55
N PRO A 94 -2.06 -9.26 1.57
CA PRO A 94 -3.48 -9.03 1.87
C PRO A 94 -3.71 -8.83 3.38
N GLU A 95 -4.82 -8.19 3.74
CA GLU A 95 -5.29 -8.02 5.12
C GLU A 95 -5.45 -9.34 5.86
N GLU A 96 -6.03 -10.34 5.18
CA GLU A 96 -6.14 -11.71 5.69
C GLU A 96 -5.17 -12.62 4.95
N PRO A 97 -4.06 -13.03 5.60
CA PRO A 97 -3.14 -13.99 5.03
C PRO A 97 -3.82 -15.33 4.73
N ASP A 98 -3.85 -15.72 3.47
CA ASP A 98 -4.53 -16.94 3.02
C ASP A 98 -3.59 -17.83 2.18
N ALA A 99 -3.55 -19.10 2.53
CA ALA A 99 -2.90 -20.17 1.78
C ALA A 99 -3.52 -21.51 2.19
N PRO A 100 -3.38 -22.58 1.38
CA PRO A 100 -3.83 -23.90 1.77
C PRO A 100 -3.28 -24.28 3.14
N PRO A 101 -4.11 -24.68 4.11
CA PRO A 101 -3.71 -24.81 5.51
C PRO A 101 -2.66 -25.89 5.76
N GLU A 102 -2.55 -26.87 4.89
CA GLU A 102 -1.59 -27.98 4.95
C GLU A 102 -0.22 -27.66 4.34
N VAL A 103 -0.12 -26.61 3.52
CA VAL A 103 1.12 -26.23 2.84
C VAL A 103 2.05 -25.48 3.80
N THR A 104 3.35 -25.74 3.71
CA THR A 104 4.36 -25.06 4.53
C THR A 104 4.90 -23.79 3.88
N ALA A 105 5.55 -22.91 4.67
CA ALA A 105 6.19 -21.72 4.12
C ALA A 105 7.29 -22.07 3.10
N SER A 106 8.06 -23.13 3.34
CA SER A 106 9.05 -23.66 2.38
C SER A 106 8.41 -24.07 1.04
N GLN A 107 7.27 -24.77 1.10
CA GLN A 107 6.55 -25.19 -0.10
C GLN A 107 5.94 -24.01 -0.86
N LEU A 108 5.40 -23.00 -0.16
CA LEU A 108 4.91 -21.78 -0.77
C LEU A 108 6.04 -21.01 -1.46
N SER A 109 7.20 -20.89 -0.82
CA SER A 109 8.39 -20.27 -1.42
C SER A 109 8.83 -21.02 -2.69
N ALA A 110 8.91 -22.34 -2.64
CA ALA A 110 9.26 -23.16 -3.81
C ALA A 110 8.23 -23.03 -4.94
N PHE A 111 6.95 -22.89 -4.61
CA PHE A 111 5.89 -22.66 -5.59
C PHE A 111 6.05 -21.27 -6.25
N CYS A 112 6.24 -20.21 -5.47
CA CYS A 112 6.43 -18.85 -5.99
C CYS A 112 7.70 -18.75 -6.86
N ALA A 113 8.78 -19.43 -6.50
CA ALA A 113 10.00 -19.50 -7.29
C ALA A 113 9.79 -20.04 -8.72
N ARG A 114 8.73 -20.84 -8.94
CA ARG A 114 8.37 -21.35 -10.28
C ARG A 114 7.56 -20.38 -11.12
N LEU A 115 6.95 -19.38 -10.45
CA LEU A 115 6.11 -18.37 -11.11
C LEU A 115 6.86 -17.09 -11.46
N HIS A 116 7.95 -16.80 -10.76
CA HIS A 116 8.71 -15.56 -10.93
C HIS A 116 10.09 -15.85 -11.54
N ALA A 117 10.43 -15.12 -12.62
CA ALA A 117 11.73 -15.25 -13.27
C ALA A 117 12.90 -14.81 -12.36
N ARG A 118 12.62 -13.91 -11.41
CA ARG A 118 13.55 -13.50 -10.35
C ARG A 118 12.96 -13.96 -9.03
N TRP A 119 13.70 -14.77 -8.31
CA TRP A 119 13.29 -15.25 -6.98
C TRP A 119 14.51 -15.43 -6.09
N ASP A 120 14.50 -14.76 -4.95
CA ASP A 120 15.57 -14.87 -3.94
C ASP A 120 15.10 -15.78 -2.79
N ALA A 121 15.28 -17.09 -2.99
CA ALA A 121 14.92 -18.08 -1.97
C ALA A 121 15.72 -17.92 -0.69
N ALA A 122 16.99 -17.45 -0.76
CA ALA A 122 17.82 -17.24 0.41
C ALA A 122 17.31 -16.05 1.24
N ALA A 123 16.96 -14.94 0.61
CA ALA A 123 16.37 -13.80 1.30
C ALA A 123 14.99 -14.14 1.90
N VAL A 124 14.15 -14.94 1.22
CA VAL A 124 12.88 -15.41 1.79
C VAL A 124 13.12 -16.27 3.03
N ALA A 125 14.05 -17.23 2.96
CA ALA A 125 14.36 -18.12 4.10
C ALA A 125 14.92 -17.30 5.29
N GLU A 126 15.76 -16.32 5.03
CA GLU A 126 16.32 -15.43 6.07
C GLU A 126 15.25 -14.56 6.73
N ARG A 127 14.29 -14.01 5.95
CA ARG A 127 13.15 -13.27 6.50
C ARG A 127 12.28 -14.18 7.39
N LEU A 128 11.94 -15.36 6.93
CA LEU A 128 11.18 -16.32 7.72
C LEU A 128 11.89 -16.65 9.04
N ARG A 129 13.21 -16.79 9.02
CA ARG A 129 14.01 -17.04 10.22
C ARG A 129 13.97 -15.84 11.19
N ARG A 130 14.12 -14.61 10.68
CA ARG A 130 14.03 -13.38 11.48
C ARG A 130 12.67 -13.18 12.12
N PHE A 131 11.61 -13.56 11.42
CA PHE A 131 10.24 -13.55 11.93
C PHE A 131 9.89 -14.76 12.79
N GLU A 132 10.86 -15.64 13.10
CA GLU A 132 10.65 -16.85 13.88
C GLU A 132 9.53 -17.75 13.31
N VAL A 133 9.41 -17.80 11.98
CA VAL A 133 8.45 -18.65 11.28
C VAL A 133 9.06 -20.05 11.09
N PRO A 134 8.47 -21.11 11.68
CA PRO A 134 8.91 -22.47 11.40
C PRO A 134 8.58 -22.85 9.95
N ALA A 135 9.63 -22.91 9.11
CA ALA A 135 9.51 -23.05 7.66
C ALA A 135 8.75 -24.31 7.21
N ASP A 136 8.82 -25.38 8.01
CA ASP A 136 8.18 -26.69 7.74
C ASP A 136 6.87 -26.90 8.49
N ARG A 137 6.39 -25.90 9.25
CA ARG A 137 5.08 -25.97 9.90
C ARG A 137 3.99 -25.65 8.88
N ALA A 138 2.92 -26.45 8.89
CA ALA A 138 1.73 -26.22 8.06
C ALA A 138 1.14 -24.82 8.30
N PHE A 139 0.80 -24.09 7.25
CA PHE A 139 0.33 -22.70 7.29
C PHE A 139 -0.86 -22.50 8.23
N GLY A 140 -1.80 -23.46 8.22
CA GLY A 140 -2.96 -23.42 9.13
C GLY A 140 -2.60 -23.43 10.61
N ARG A 141 -1.40 -23.91 10.99
CA ARG A 141 -0.91 -23.98 12.38
C ARG A 141 -0.02 -22.82 12.79
N LEU A 142 0.23 -21.89 11.88
CA LEU A 142 0.97 -20.66 12.17
C LEU A 142 0.09 -19.64 12.91
N SER A 143 0.69 -18.82 13.75
CA SER A 143 0.00 -17.68 14.34
C SER A 143 -0.38 -16.66 13.24
N LYS A 144 -1.29 -15.72 13.53
CA LYS A 144 -1.67 -14.68 12.58
C LYS A 144 -0.46 -13.86 12.14
N GLY A 145 0.42 -13.50 13.08
CA GLY A 145 1.66 -12.77 12.79
C GLY A 145 2.62 -13.56 11.91
N GLN A 146 2.81 -14.84 12.21
CA GLN A 146 3.64 -15.73 11.38
C GLN A 146 3.07 -15.87 9.95
N LYS A 147 1.75 -15.97 9.79
CA LYS A 147 1.10 -15.97 8.47
C LYS A 147 1.35 -14.68 7.71
N GLY A 148 1.22 -13.52 8.35
CA GLY A 148 1.54 -12.21 7.77
C GLY A 148 3.01 -12.13 7.34
N ALA A 149 3.93 -12.60 8.19
CA ALA A 149 5.36 -12.66 7.89
C ALA A 149 5.68 -13.56 6.68
N VAL A 150 4.97 -14.70 6.54
CA VAL A 150 5.07 -15.55 5.33
C VAL A 150 4.63 -14.76 4.10
N MET A 151 3.46 -14.11 4.12
CA MET A 151 2.97 -13.33 2.98
C MET A 151 3.93 -12.21 2.59
N LEU A 152 4.45 -11.46 3.56
CA LEU A 152 5.44 -10.40 3.32
C LEU A 152 6.74 -10.96 2.73
N SER A 153 7.26 -12.05 3.29
CA SER A 153 8.49 -12.68 2.80
C SER A 153 8.35 -13.15 1.35
N LEU A 154 7.18 -13.71 0.99
CA LEU A 154 6.87 -14.14 -0.37
C LEU A 154 6.69 -12.93 -1.31
N ALA A 155 5.99 -11.88 -0.86
CA ALA A 155 5.77 -10.67 -1.66
C ALA A 155 7.08 -9.96 -2.02
N LEU A 156 8.09 -10.02 -1.14
CA LEU A 156 9.41 -9.44 -1.37
C LEU A 156 10.39 -10.38 -2.09
N GLY A 157 10.05 -11.67 -2.21
CA GLY A 157 10.95 -12.70 -2.75
C GLY A 157 11.34 -12.51 -4.22
N HIS A 158 10.53 -11.81 -5.02
CA HIS A 158 10.79 -11.53 -6.44
C HIS A 158 11.31 -10.12 -6.72
N SER A 159 11.67 -9.36 -5.65
CA SER A 159 12.16 -7.97 -5.75
C SER A 159 11.20 -7.06 -6.51
N PRO A 160 9.99 -6.80 -5.97
CA PRO A 160 8.99 -6.00 -6.63
C PRO A 160 9.41 -4.53 -6.77
N GLU A 161 8.91 -3.84 -7.81
CA GLU A 161 9.04 -2.39 -7.96
C GLU A 161 8.00 -1.63 -7.14
N LEU A 162 6.84 -2.27 -6.89
CA LEU A 162 5.75 -1.74 -6.08
C LEU A 162 5.24 -2.81 -5.12
N LEU A 163 5.14 -2.48 -3.84
CA LEU A 163 4.58 -3.32 -2.79
C LEU A 163 3.23 -2.75 -2.35
N LEU A 164 2.17 -3.54 -2.48
CA LEU A 164 0.82 -3.21 -2.05
C LEU A 164 0.50 -3.96 -0.75
N LEU A 165 0.23 -3.23 0.33
CA LEU A 165 -0.04 -3.78 1.65
C LEU A 165 -1.48 -3.39 2.08
N ASP A 166 -2.33 -4.38 2.36
CA ASP A 166 -3.69 -4.15 2.88
C ASP A 166 -3.72 -4.46 4.38
N ASP A 167 -3.71 -3.40 5.20
CA ASP A 167 -3.71 -3.47 6.67
C ASP A 167 -2.73 -4.55 7.23
N PRO A 168 -1.44 -4.53 6.83
CA PRO A 168 -0.50 -5.65 7.00
C PRO A 168 -0.20 -5.97 8.47
N THR A 169 -0.59 -5.09 9.37
CA THR A 169 -0.34 -5.19 10.83
C THR A 169 -1.59 -5.53 11.63
N LEU A 170 -2.71 -5.79 10.96
CA LEU A 170 -3.97 -6.08 11.64
C LEU A 170 -3.88 -7.32 12.52
N GLY A 171 -4.08 -7.11 13.83
CA GLY A 171 -4.03 -8.18 14.85
C GLY A 171 -2.63 -8.69 15.17
N LEU A 172 -1.59 -7.92 14.83
CA LEU A 172 -0.23 -8.13 15.32
C LEU A 172 -0.03 -7.39 16.65
N ASP A 173 0.81 -7.96 17.51
CA ASP A 173 1.35 -7.22 18.65
C ASP A 173 2.36 -6.15 18.19
N VAL A 174 2.80 -5.30 19.12
CA VAL A 174 3.68 -4.16 18.82
C VAL A 174 5.01 -4.63 18.22
N VAL A 175 5.59 -5.71 18.75
CA VAL A 175 6.91 -6.21 18.31
C VAL A 175 6.83 -6.76 16.89
N ALA A 176 5.82 -7.58 16.61
CA ALA A 176 5.60 -8.15 15.28
C ALA A 176 5.29 -7.06 14.23
N ARG A 177 4.57 -6.02 14.62
CA ARG A 177 4.26 -4.85 13.78
C ARG A 177 5.54 -4.10 13.40
N ASP A 178 6.36 -3.75 14.40
CA ASP A 178 7.62 -3.04 14.16
C ASP A 178 8.54 -3.85 13.25
N ALA A 179 8.62 -5.17 13.45
CA ALA A 179 9.42 -6.04 12.59
C ALA A 179 8.94 -6.04 11.12
N VAL A 180 7.62 -6.02 10.87
CA VAL A 180 7.05 -5.90 9.52
C VAL A 180 7.48 -4.58 8.87
N PHE A 181 7.36 -3.46 9.56
CA PHE A 181 7.74 -2.15 9.00
C PHE A 181 9.23 -2.01 8.81
N GLN A 182 10.07 -2.54 9.71
CA GLN A 182 11.52 -2.54 9.52
C GLN A 182 11.94 -3.30 8.26
N GLU A 183 11.29 -4.42 7.96
CA GLU A 183 11.54 -5.18 6.72
C GLU A 183 11.14 -4.38 5.48
N VAL A 184 9.98 -3.70 5.52
CA VAL A 184 9.50 -2.85 4.43
C VAL A 184 10.44 -1.67 4.19
N ILE A 185 10.89 -0.99 5.25
CA ILE A 185 11.85 0.13 5.17
C ILE A 185 13.20 -0.35 4.62
N GLY A 186 13.67 -1.50 5.08
CA GLY A 186 14.91 -2.10 4.59
C GLY A 186 14.86 -2.37 3.08
N ASP A 187 13.78 -2.98 2.58
CA ASP A 187 13.62 -3.26 1.15
C ASP A 187 13.51 -1.97 0.32
N LEU A 188 12.82 -0.94 0.85
CA LEU A 188 12.79 0.38 0.22
C LEU A 188 14.19 0.98 0.12
N ALA A 189 14.97 0.97 1.21
CA ALA A 189 16.31 1.55 1.25
C ALA A 189 17.30 0.81 0.32
N ASP A 190 17.21 -0.53 0.29
CA ASP A 190 18.15 -1.37 -0.47
C ASP A 190 17.82 -1.42 -1.97
N ARG A 191 16.55 -1.36 -2.33
CA ARG A 191 16.06 -1.65 -3.70
C ARG A 191 15.25 -0.54 -4.34
N GLY A 192 14.89 0.50 -3.58
CA GLY A 192 14.02 1.58 -4.06
C GLY A 192 12.59 1.13 -4.35
N THR A 193 12.13 0.04 -3.71
CA THR A 193 10.76 -0.45 -3.84
C THR A 193 9.76 0.61 -3.39
N THR A 194 8.79 0.96 -4.23
CA THR A 194 7.70 1.85 -3.82
C THR A 194 6.72 1.08 -2.95
N VAL A 195 6.27 1.68 -1.86
CA VAL A 195 5.32 1.04 -0.92
C VAL A 195 4.01 1.82 -0.89
N PHE A 196 2.91 1.13 -1.18
CA PHE A 196 1.57 1.65 -0.95
C PHE A 196 0.90 0.81 0.13
N VAL A 197 0.60 1.42 1.26
CA VAL A 197 -0.02 0.74 2.40
C VAL A 197 -1.39 1.33 2.71
N SER A 198 -2.42 0.51 2.71
CA SER A 198 -3.72 0.87 3.29
C SER A 198 -3.72 0.47 4.77
N THR A 199 -4.11 1.40 5.64
CA THR A 199 -4.17 1.09 7.07
C THR A 199 -5.12 2.01 7.83
N HIS A 200 -5.51 1.58 9.02
CA HIS A 200 -6.18 2.37 10.03
C HIS A 200 -5.27 2.62 11.26
N ASP A 201 -4.06 2.04 11.28
CA ASP A 201 -3.08 2.21 12.36
C ASP A 201 -2.18 3.43 12.08
N LEU A 202 -2.63 4.57 12.60
CA LEU A 202 -1.97 5.87 12.38
C LEU A 202 -0.59 5.93 13.03
N ARG A 203 -0.43 5.31 14.22
CA ARG A 203 0.84 5.37 14.97
C ARG A 203 1.95 4.62 14.26
N ALA A 204 1.61 3.45 13.75
CA ALA A 204 2.56 2.62 13.06
C ALA A 204 3.07 3.27 11.77
N ILE A 205 2.20 4.02 11.07
CA ILE A 205 2.53 4.64 9.79
C ILE A 205 3.23 6.00 9.93
N GLU A 206 2.98 6.73 11.04
CA GLU A 206 3.53 8.08 11.24
C GLU A 206 5.07 8.11 11.25
N GLY A 207 5.71 7.02 11.64
CA GLY A 207 7.16 6.90 11.68
C GLY A 207 7.83 6.52 10.35
N ILE A 208 7.04 6.12 9.33
CA ILE A 208 7.60 5.56 8.09
C ILE A 208 7.05 6.17 6.81
N ALA A 209 5.87 6.81 6.84
CA ALA A 209 5.24 7.34 5.63
C ALA A 209 5.87 8.67 5.18
N ASP A 210 6.23 8.74 3.91
CA ASP A 210 6.59 10.00 3.23
C ASP A 210 5.34 10.79 2.86
N HIS A 211 4.32 10.07 2.39
CA HIS A 211 3.06 10.64 1.92
C HIS A 211 1.88 9.96 2.59
N VAL A 212 0.84 10.74 2.82
CA VAL A 212 -0.43 10.25 3.33
C VAL A 212 -1.60 10.75 2.51
N ALA A 213 -2.63 9.92 2.40
CA ALA A 213 -3.92 10.26 1.85
C ALA A 213 -5.01 9.77 2.81
N ILE A 214 -6.05 10.57 3.02
CA ILE A 214 -7.18 10.22 3.88
C ILE A 214 -8.41 10.02 3.01
N LEU A 215 -8.92 8.79 3.01
CA LEU A 215 -10.18 8.42 2.37
C LEU A 215 -11.32 8.55 3.38
N HIS A 216 -12.22 9.50 3.13
CA HIS A 216 -13.39 9.76 3.96
C HIS A 216 -14.61 9.97 3.07
N ASP A 217 -15.78 9.47 3.50
CA ASP A 217 -17.03 9.57 2.74
C ASP A 217 -16.89 9.25 1.25
N ARG A 218 -16.15 8.16 0.95
CA ARG A 218 -15.90 7.64 -0.41
C ARG A 218 -15.02 8.51 -1.30
N ARG A 219 -14.45 9.59 -0.77
CA ARG A 219 -13.62 10.55 -1.51
C ARG A 219 -12.26 10.72 -0.86
N LEU A 220 -11.32 11.22 -1.64
CA LEU A 220 -10.05 11.70 -1.11
C LEU A 220 -10.32 13.04 -0.39
N ALA A 221 -10.24 13.01 0.94
CA ALA A 221 -10.49 14.20 1.75
C ALA A 221 -9.23 15.03 1.98
N LEU A 222 -8.05 14.39 1.99
CA LEU A 222 -6.75 15.04 2.19
C LEU A 222 -5.66 14.17 1.56
N ALA A 223 -4.66 14.80 0.94
CA ALA A 223 -3.42 14.12 0.52
C ALA A 223 -2.25 15.10 0.52
N GLY A 224 -1.04 14.59 0.80
CA GLY A 224 0.19 15.38 0.78
C GLY A 224 1.35 14.63 1.42
N THR A 225 2.52 15.29 1.49
CA THR A 225 3.63 14.76 2.30
C THR A 225 3.25 14.85 3.78
N LEU A 226 3.61 13.83 4.54
CA LEU A 226 3.28 13.79 5.97
C LEU A 226 3.88 14.99 6.72
N GLU A 227 5.12 15.34 6.38
CA GLU A 227 5.82 16.48 6.98
C GLU A 227 5.11 17.81 6.71
N ALA A 228 4.74 18.09 5.44
CA ALA A 228 4.03 19.31 5.09
C ALA A 228 2.67 19.41 5.78
N LEU A 229 1.90 18.33 5.83
CA LEU A 229 0.59 18.29 6.47
C LEU A 229 0.68 18.54 7.99
N LYS A 230 1.72 18.00 8.65
CA LYS A 230 1.98 18.25 10.08
C LYS A 230 2.43 19.67 10.34
N ALA A 231 3.35 20.21 9.51
CA ALA A 231 3.86 21.56 9.64
C ALA A 231 2.77 22.63 9.41
N GLU A 232 1.97 22.46 8.36
CA GLU A 232 0.90 23.39 8.00
C GLU A 232 -0.19 23.49 9.08
N ARG A 233 -0.52 22.36 9.70
CA ARG A 233 -1.62 22.28 10.67
C ARG A 233 -1.18 22.37 12.12
N GLY A 234 0.09 22.18 12.42
CA GLY A 234 0.63 22.11 13.79
C GLY A 234 0.05 20.94 14.60
N LEU A 235 -0.35 19.84 13.93
CA LEU A 235 -1.07 18.71 14.51
C LEU A 235 -0.35 17.40 14.24
N SER A 236 -0.54 16.40 15.10
CA SER A 236 -0.14 15.02 14.83
C SER A 236 -1.01 14.38 13.75
N LEU A 237 -0.54 13.30 13.13
CA LEU A 237 -1.33 12.55 12.14
C LEU A 237 -2.68 12.08 12.70
N GLU A 238 -2.71 11.66 13.98
CA GLU A 238 -3.96 11.27 14.65
C GLU A 238 -4.95 12.43 14.74
N GLN A 239 -4.47 13.63 15.10
CA GLN A 239 -5.31 14.83 15.17
C GLN A 239 -5.82 15.27 13.80
N ILE A 240 -4.96 15.22 12.77
CA ILE A 240 -5.34 15.51 11.38
C ILE A 240 -6.43 14.53 10.93
N PHE A 241 -6.22 13.23 11.17
CA PHE A 241 -7.21 12.20 10.81
C PHE A 241 -8.53 12.40 11.55
N ALA A 242 -8.49 12.68 12.86
CA ALA A 242 -9.69 12.94 13.67
C ALA A 242 -10.47 14.16 13.16
N ALA A 243 -9.78 15.24 12.80
CA ALA A 243 -10.39 16.44 12.23
C ALA A 243 -11.10 16.14 10.90
N VAL A 244 -10.43 15.40 9.98
CA VAL A 244 -11.01 15.00 8.69
C VAL A 244 -12.17 14.01 8.86
N ALA A 245 -12.01 12.98 9.70
CA ALA A 245 -13.02 11.94 9.92
C ALA A 245 -14.19 12.39 10.80
N GLY A 246 -14.05 13.48 11.55
CA GLY A 246 -15.10 14.10 12.35
C GLY A 246 -15.97 15.10 11.57
N THR A 247 -15.50 15.59 10.44
CA THR A 247 -16.23 16.52 9.59
C THR A 247 -17.23 15.76 8.70
N ARG A 248 -18.53 16.08 8.76
CA ARG A 248 -19.51 15.52 7.82
C ARG A 248 -19.28 16.11 6.43
N ALA A 249 -19.52 15.33 5.37
CA ALA A 249 -19.27 15.69 3.95
C ALA A 249 -19.93 17.01 3.46
N GLY A 250 -20.75 17.66 4.28
CA GLY A 250 -21.33 19.00 4.02
C GLY A 250 -20.43 20.17 4.37
N ASP A 251 -19.47 20.02 5.29
CA ASP A 251 -18.70 21.13 5.85
C ASP A 251 -17.36 21.40 5.11
N ALA A 252 -16.89 20.43 4.33
CA ALA A 252 -15.59 20.54 3.63
C ALA A 252 -15.55 21.61 2.53
N ARG A 253 -16.71 22.03 1.99
CA ARG A 253 -16.79 23.12 0.97
C ARG A 253 -16.68 24.54 1.54
N ALA A 254 -16.74 24.70 2.84
CA ALA A 254 -16.69 26.02 3.47
C ALA A 254 -15.26 26.52 3.76
N THR A 255 -14.24 25.66 3.67
CA THR A 255 -12.86 26.00 4.04
C THR A 255 -12.00 26.46 2.86
N GLU A 256 -12.44 26.20 1.60
CA GLU A 256 -11.69 26.61 0.39
C GLU A 256 -11.95 28.05 -0.10
N VAL A 257 -12.82 28.83 0.55
CA VAL A 257 -13.22 30.18 0.09
C VAL A 257 -12.65 31.31 0.97
N ARG A 258 -11.65 31.05 1.79
CA ARG A 258 -10.95 32.12 2.53
C ARG A 258 -9.43 31.94 2.45
N SER A 259 -8.87 32.33 1.34
CA SER A 259 -7.48 32.79 1.20
C SER A 259 -7.38 33.83 0.13
#